data_88d1eb33ddc00558b464bc05150791b0
#
_entry.id   88d1eb33ddc00558b464bc05150791b0
#
_cell.length_a   1.000
_cell.length_b   1.000
_cell.length_c   1.000
_cell.angle_alpha   90.00
_cell.angle_beta   90.00
_cell.angle_gamma   90.00
#
_symmetry.space_group_name_H-M   'P 1'
#
loop_
_entity.id
_entity.type
_entity.pdbx_description
1 polymer ?
#
loop_
_entity_poly.entity_id
_entity_poly.type
_entity_poly.pdbx_seq_one_letter_code
_entity_poly.pdbx_strand_id
1 'polypeptide(L)'
;MKFPWQLPNDEWDAISLNYTSGTSGKPKGVVYHHRGSYLMSMGTITDWNLPKHPKYLYTVPLFHCNGWGHAWTMAALAGTMFCTRAIIPEEIFNSITTHKITHFGGAPIVLNMLLNSPAARDFKCRYPVEIMTAGAPPPASILQGIERLGFNVTQVYGLTETYGHTVMSTWNSDWNDLQNDKKAQLKARQGVGMVHTSGLKVVDLDSGEQVAQDGIHTGEILIRGNTIMKGYLKDLSTTETVFKNGWFHTGDIAVMHPDGYIEIKDRLKDIIISGGENISSVEIEDVLHKHESISLAAVVALPDEKWGEVPCAFIELIDGKS
;
A
#
# COMPACT_ATOMS: atom_id res chain seq x y z
N MET A 1 4.22 4.43 -38.89
CA MET A 1 3.40 5.62 -38.61
C MET A 1 4.15 6.45 -37.56
N LYS A 2 4.46 7.73 -37.83
CA LYS A 2 5.09 8.59 -36.81
C LYS A 2 3.97 9.10 -35.91
N PHE A 3 4.04 8.78 -34.61
CA PHE A 3 3.12 9.32 -33.61
C PHE A 3 3.40 10.81 -33.41
N PRO A 4 2.42 11.70 -33.60
CA PRO A 4 2.62 13.13 -33.32
C PRO A 4 2.69 13.33 -31.82
N TRP A 5 3.89 13.50 -31.32
CA TRP A 5 4.12 13.77 -29.89
C TRP A 5 3.74 15.23 -29.58
N GLN A 6 2.86 15.41 -28.60
CA GLN A 6 2.51 16.72 -28.06
C GLN A 6 2.59 16.68 -26.53
N LEU A 7 3.24 17.68 -25.95
CA LEU A 7 3.17 17.90 -24.51
C LEU A 7 1.80 18.47 -24.14
N PRO A 8 1.30 18.22 -22.92
CA PRO A 8 0.09 18.89 -22.43
C PRO A 8 0.33 20.41 -22.39
N ASN A 9 -0.70 21.19 -22.70
CA ASN A 9 -0.63 22.64 -22.62
C ASN A 9 -0.47 23.11 -21.17
N ASP A 10 -1.11 22.42 -20.24
CA ASP A 10 -0.98 22.61 -18.81
C ASP A 10 -0.74 21.23 -18.16
N GLU A 11 0.34 21.10 -17.40
CA GLU A 11 0.64 19.87 -16.66
C GLU A 11 -0.37 19.56 -15.53
N TRP A 12 -1.20 20.54 -15.18
CA TRP A 12 -2.34 20.38 -14.26
C TRP A 12 -3.59 19.83 -14.95
N ASP A 13 -3.63 19.72 -16.28
CA ASP A 13 -4.73 19.08 -16.99
C ASP A 13 -4.95 17.65 -16.54
N ALA A 14 -6.23 17.25 -16.53
CA ALA A 14 -6.62 15.90 -16.12
C ALA A 14 -6.11 14.87 -17.14
N ILE A 15 -5.46 13.82 -16.66
CA ILE A 15 -4.97 12.71 -17.49
C ILE A 15 -5.81 11.44 -17.33
N SER A 16 -6.31 11.19 -16.13
CA SER A 16 -7.06 9.95 -15.85
C SER A 16 -7.99 10.10 -14.65
N LEU A 17 -8.88 9.14 -14.51
CA LEU A 17 -9.89 9.05 -13.46
C LEU A 17 -9.91 7.63 -12.92
N ASN A 18 -9.79 7.48 -11.59
CA ASN A 18 -10.05 6.22 -10.90
C ASN A 18 -11.16 6.40 -9.87
N TYR A 19 -11.90 5.34 -9.60
CA TYR A 19 -12.93 5.36 -8.57
C TYR A 19 -12.45 4.66 -7.32
N THR A 20 -12.78 5.24 -6.17
CA THR A 20 -12.64 4.64 -4.85
C THR A 20 -14.01 4.28 -4.30
N SER A 21 -14.10 3.24 -3.49
CA SER A 21 -15.37 2.79 -2.86
C SER A 21 -16.03 3.85 -1.99
N GLY A 22 -15.25 4.86 -1.55
CA GLY A 22 -15.73 5.94 -0.70
C GLY A 22 -16.15 5.46 0.69
N THR A 23 -15.76 6.18 1.71
CA THR A 23 -16.17 5.91 3.11
C THR A 23 -17.66 6.14 3.36
N SER A 24 -18.33 6.93 2.49
CA SER A 24 -19.77 7.23 2.56
C SER A 24 -20.66 6.24 1.79
N GLY A 25 -20.10 5.13 1.30
CA GLY A 25 -20.83 4.11 0.52
C GLY A 25 -21.07 4.46 -0.94
N LYS A 26 -20.83 5.72 -1.39
CA LYS A 26 -20.92 6.11 -2.81
C LYS A 26 -19.52 6.17 -3.42
N PRO A 27 -19.28 5.52 -4.58
CA PRO A 27 -18.01 5.62 -5.27
C PRO A 27 -17.69 7.07 -5.63
N LYS A 28 -16.43 7.49 -5.40
CA LYS A 28 -15.94 8.83 -5.73
C LYS A 28 -14.93 8.73 -6.85
N GLY A 29 -15.07 9.58 -7.87
CA GLY A 29 -14.15 9.68 -8.98
C GLY A 29 -12.96 10.58 -8.62
N VAL A 30 -11.78 10.02 -8.50
CA VAL A 30 -10.53 10.73 -8.18
C VAL A 30 -9.86 11.18 -9.47
N VAL A 31 -9.70 12.50 -9.65
CA VAL A 31 -9.14 13.09 -10.87
C VAL A 31 -7.65 13.31 -10.72
N TYR A 32 -6.86 12.69 -11.60
CA TYR A 32 -5.41 12.86 -11.67
C TYR A 32 -4.99 13.86 -12.74
N HIS A 33 -3.74 14.32 -12.67
CA HIS A 33 -3.17 15.30 -13.59
C HIS A 33 -1.79 14.84 -14.10
N HIS A 34 -1.35 15.42 -15.23
CA HIS A 34 -0.10 15.03 -15.91
C HIS A 34 1.12 15.16 -15.01
N ARG A 35 1.22 16.27 -14.24
CA ARG A 35 2.32 16.49 -13.28
C ARG A 35 2.44 15.34 -12.28
N GLY A 36 1.29 14.94 -11.66
CA GLY A 36 1.27 13.87 -10.66
C GLY A 36 1.70 12.54 -11.24
N SER A 37 1.21 12.18 -12.43
CA SER A 37 1.57 10.93 -13.09
C SER A 37 3.05 10.87 -13.47
N TYR A 38 3.61 11.99 -13.93
CA TYR A 38 5.03 12.09 -14.24
C TYR A 38 5.91 11.96 -12.98
N LEU A 39 5.62 12.74 -11.93
CA LEU A 39 6.39 12.73 -10.69
C LEU A 39 6.30 11.39 -9.97
N MET A 40 5.12 10.76 -9.96
CA MET A 40 4.93 9.42 -9.43
C MET A 40 5.84 8.41 -10.12
N SER A 41 5.89 8.45 -11.47
CA SER A 41 6.74 7.55 -12.24
C SER A 41 8.21 7.76 -11.94
N MET A 42 8.66 9.02 -11.88
CA MET A 42 10.06 9.35 -11.57
C MET A 42 10.42 8.97 -10.13
N GLY A 43 9.54 9.22 -9.17
CA GLY A 43 9.72 8.82 -7.77
C GLY A 43 9.81 7.30 -7.63
N THR A 44 8.93 6.56 -8.30
CA THR A 44 8.98 5.09 -8.30
C THR A 44 10.30 4.55 -8.88
N ILE A 45 10.78 5.14 -9.98
CA ILE A 45 12.08 4.76 -10.57
C ILE A 45 13.21 4.96 -9.55
N THR A 46 13.20 6.08 -8.85
CA THR A 46 14.26 6.46 -7.92
C THR A 46 14.23 5.61 -6.66
N ASP A 47 13.07 5.56 -5.98
CA ASP A 47 12.97 4.96 -4.65
C ASP A 47 12.92 3.43 -4.68
N TRP A 48 12.29 2.84 -5.72
CA TRP A 48 12.32 1.39 -5.92
C TRP A 48 13.57 0.92 -6.69
N ASN A 49 14.49 1.84 -6.98
CA ASN A 49 15.76 1.56 -7.66
C ASN A 49 15.58 0.74 -8.96
N LEU A 50 14.60 1.15 -9.79
CA LEU A 50 14.27 0.42 -11.00
C LEU A 50 15.37 0.54 -12.06
N PRO A 51 15.89 -0.59 -12.58
CA PRO A 51 16.87 -0.59 -13.66
C PRO A 51 16.22 -0.17 -14.99
N LYS A 52 17.02 0.12 -16.01
CA LYS A 52 16.55 0.21 -17.40
C LYS A 52 16.10 -1.16 -17.90
N HIS A 53 15.09 -1.15 -18.78
CA HIS A 53 14.55 -2.36 -19.41
C HIS A 53 14.02 -3.40 -18.42
N PRO A 54 13.28 -3.02 -17.34
CA PRO A 54 12.71 -3.98 -16.43
C PRO A 54 11.63 -4.81 -17.13
N LYS A 55 11.41 -6.01 -16.65
CA LYS A 55 10.32 -6.90 -17.09
C LYS A 55 9.28 -6.97 -15.98
N TYR A 56 8.18 -6.27 -16.18
CA TYR A 56 7.13 -6.11 -15.19
C TYR A 56 5.93 -7.01 -15.49
N LEU A 57 5.52 -7.85 -14.54
CA LEU A 57 4.29 -8.62 -14.61
C LEU A 57 3.15 -7.85 -13.94
N TYR A 58 2.11 -7.55 -14.72
CA TYR A 58 0.92 -6.87 -14.22
C TYR A 58 -0.01 -7.85 -13.49
N THR A 59 0.10 -7.88 -12.19
CA THR A 59 -0.79 -8.55 -11.24
C THR A 59 -1.71 -7.55 -10.54
N VAL A 60 -1.32 -6.26 -10.52
CA VAL A 60 -2.17 -5.17 -10.04
C VAL A 60 -3.16 -4.79 -11.14
N PRO A 61 -4.48 -4.72 -10.85
CA PRO A 61 -5.46 -4.29 -11.83
C PRO A 61 -5.20 -2.86 -12.33
N LEU A 62 -5.31 -2.64 -13.65
CA LEU A 62 -5.08 -1.32 -14.24
C LEU A 62 -6.09 -0.24 -13.79
N PHE A 63 -7.22 -0.64 -13.21
CA PHE A 63 -8.19 0.29 -12.67
C PHE A 63 -7.88 0.75 -11.22
N HIS A 64 -6.87 0.17 -10.55
CA HIS A 64 -6.36 0.69 -9.28
C HIS A 64 -5.21 1.66 -9.52
N CYS A 65 -5.43 2.93 -9.22
CA CYS A 65 -4.47 4.03 -9.43
C CYS A 65 -3.70 3.91 -10.76
N ASN A 66 -4.44 3.60 -11.85
CA ASN A 66 -3.89 3.26 -13.18
C ASN A 66 -2.76 2.23 -13.14
N GLY A 67 -2.98 1.14 -12.38
CA GLY A 67 -1.98 0.09 -12.20
C GLY A 67 -0.75 0.57 -11.44
N TRP A 68 -0.97 1.39 -10.40
CA TRP A 68 0.06 2.01 -9.57
C TRP A 68 1.07 2.85 -10.35
N GLY A 69 0.65 3.44 -11.47
CA GLY A 69 1.50 4.26 -12.32
C GLY A 69 2.58 3.49 -13.10
N HIS A 70 2.65 2.16 -12.95
CA HIS A 70 3.73 1.36 -13.55
C HIS A 70 3.71 1.33 -15.09
N ALA A 71 2.56 1.60 -15.74
CA ALA A 71 2.52 1.73 -17.19
C ALA A 71 3.41 2.89 -17.69
N TRP A 72 3.33 4.03 -17.01
CA TRP A 72 4.16 5.20 -17.31
C TRP A 72 5.62 4.95 -16.95
N THR A 73 5.86 4.33 -15.80
CA THR A 73 7.19 3.94 -15.31
C THR A 73 7.88 3.01 -16.30
N MET A 74 7.20 1.97 -16.79
CA MET A 74 7.75 1.05 -17.79
C MET A 74 8.03 1.75 -19.12
N ALA A 75 7.17 2.66 -19.57
CA ALA A 75 7.41 3.46 -20.76
C ALA A 75 8.67 4.32 -20.61
N ALA A 76 8.86 4.99 -19.48
CA ALA A 76 10.04 5.81 -19.19
C ALA A 76 11.36 5.03 -19.17
N LEU A 77 11.31 3.76 -18.78
CA LEU A 77 12.49 2.86 -18.69
C LEU A 77 12.70 1.97 -19.92
N ALA A 78 11.86 2.12 -20.97
CA ALA A 78 11.80 1.19 -22.08
C ALA A 78 11.65 -0.28 -21.61
N GLY A 79 10.86 -0.48 -20.56
CA GLY A 79 10.57 -1.78 -19.96
C GLY A 79 9.59 -2.61 -20.77
N THR A 80 9.47 -3.88 -20.42
CA THR A 80 8.50 -4.80 -21.02
C THR A 80 7.39 -5.11 -20.03
N MET A 81 6.13 -4.94 -20.45
CA MET A 81 4.95 -5.25 -19.66
C MET A 81 4.39 -6.62 -20.06
N PHE A 82 4.20 -7.48 -19.07
CA PHE A 82 3.50 -8.75 -19.20
C PHE A 82 2.17 -8.64 -18.47
N CYS A 83 1.06 -8.85 -19.16
CA CYS A 83 -0.27 -8.73 -18.58
C CYS A 83 -0.87 -10.11 -18.35
N THR A 84 -1.46 -10.33 -17.15
CA THR A 84 -2.26 -11.51 -16.85
C THR A 84 -3.73 -11.14 -16.74
N ARG A 85 -4.63 -12.09 -17.02
CA ARG A 85 -6.08 -11.91 -16.90
C ARG A 85 -6.61 -12.27 -15.52
N ALA A 86 -5.88 -13.11 -14.80
CA ALA A 86 -6.25 -13.60 -13.48
C ALA A 86 -5.00 -13.76 -12.62
N ILE A 87 -5.19 -13.77 -11.31
CA ILE A 87 -4.14 -14.09 -10.34
C ILE A 87 -4.16 -15.59 -10.11
N ILE A 88 -3.33 -16.30 -10.87
CA ILE A 88 -3.13 -17.75 -10.79
C ILE A 88 -1.68 -17.98 -10.41
N PRO A 89 -1.37 -18.47 -9.21
CA PRO A 89 0.01 -18.64 -8.72
C PRO A 89 0.91 -19.43 -9.67
N GLU A 90 0.43 -20.51 -10.23
CA GLU A 90 1.17 -21.36 -11.17
C GLU A 90 1.60 -20.59 -12.44
N GLU A 91 0.69 -19.76 -12.97
CA GLU A 91 0.97 -18.91 -14.13
C GLU A 91 1.96 -17.80 -13.80
N ILE A 92 1.90 -17.25 -12.58
CA ILE A 92 2.85 -16.23 -12.11
C ILE A 92 4.25 -16.85 -12.00
N PHE A 93 4.41 -17.99 -11.32
CA PHE A 93 5.69 -18.68 -11.21
C PHE A 93 6.26 -19.10 -12.57
N ASN A 94 5.40 -19.60 -13.47
CA ASN A 94 5.80 -19.93 -14.83
C ASN A 94 6.23 -18.68 -15.61
N SER A 95 5.51 -17.57 -15.50
CA SER A 95 5.86 -16.31 -16.16
C SER A 95 7.20 -15.78 -15.66
N ILE A 96 7.46 -15.84 -14.35
CA ILE A 96 8.74 -15.44 -13.78
C ILE A 96 9.87 -16.22 -14.43
N THR A 97 9.77 -17.54 -14.50
CA THR A 97 10.83 -18.40 -15.07
C THR A 97 10.98 -18.24 -16.57
N THR A 98 9.87 -18.27 -17.31
CA THR A 98 9.88 -18.30 -18.79
C THR A 98 10.26 -16.95 -19.39
N HIS A 99 9.70 -15.87 -18.84
CA HIS A 99 9.89 -14.51 -19.36
C HIS A 99 10.98 -13.73 -18.62
N LYS A 100 11.55 -14.32 -17.55
CA LYS A 100 12.54 -13.66 -16.69
C LYS A 100 12.00 -12.36 -16.12
N ILE A 101 10.81 -12.40 -15.53
CA ILE A 101 10.18 -11.27 -14.87
C ILE A 101 11.09 -10.80 -13.74
N THR A 102 11.30 -9.49 -13.66
CA THR A 102 12.16 -8.87 -12.65
C THR A 102 11.37 -8.16 -11.57
N HIS A 103 10.16 -7.70 -11.89
CA HIS A 103 9.34 -6.89 -10.99
C HIS A 103 7.86 -7.25 -11.16
N PHE A 104 7.11 -7.21 -10.07
CA PHE A 104 5.64 -7.18 -10.08
C PHE A 104 5.11 -6.54 -8.80
N GLY A 105 3.81 -6.25 -8.76
CA GLY A 105 3.15 -5.73 -7.56
C GLY A 105 1.99 -6.61 -7.15
N GLY A 106 1.55 -6.51 -5.91
CA GLY A 106 0.38 -7.24 -5.46
C GLY A 106 -0.07 -6.83 -4.05
N ALA A 107 -1.38 -6.88 -3.81
CA ALA A 107 -1.91 -6.77 -2.46
C ALA A 107 -1.46 -7.99 -1.62
N PRO A 108 -1.49 -7.91 -0.27
CA PRO A 108 -1.10 -9.02 0.61
C PRO A 108 -1.79 -10.34 0.30
N ILE A 109 -3.04 -10.29 -0.16
CA ILE A 109 -3.77 -11.50 -0.59
C ILE A 109 -3.08 -12.22 -1.76
N VAL A 110 -2.48 -11.49 -2.70
CA VAL A 110 -1.72 -12.09 -3.81
C VAL A 110 -0.49 -12.81 -3.29
N LEU A 111 0.23 -12.19 -2.34
CA LEU A 111 1.40 -12.80 -1.70
C LEU A 111 1.00 -14.07 -0.94
N ASN A 112 -0.13 -14.02 -0.22
CA ASN A 112 -0.66 -15.17 0.50
C ASN A 112 -1.04 -16.32 -0.46
N MET A 113 -1.69 -16.02 -1.58
CA MET A 113 -2.01 -17.01 -2.61
C MET A 113 -0.74 -17.66 -3.19
N LEU A 114 0.28 -16.87 -3.47
CA LEU A 114 1.56 -17.39 -3.95
C LEU A 114 2.20 -18.32 -2.93
N LEU A 115 2.26 -17.89 -1.66
CA LEU A 115 2.91 -18.64 -0.58
C LEU A 115 2.22 -19.99 -0.33
N ASN A 116 0.89 -20.04 -0.38
CA ASN A 116 0.10 -21.23 -0.09
C ASN A 116 -0.17 -22.12 -1.33
N SER A 117 0.26 -21.71 -2.52
CA SER A 117 0.15 -22.54 -3.73
C SER A 117 1.01 -23.80 -3.63
N PRO A 118 0.52 -24.96 -4.09
CA PRO A 118 1.36 -26.13 -4.25
C PRO A 118 2.62 -25.89 -5.08
N ALA A 119 2.55 -25.00 -6.06
CA ALA A 119 3.70 -24.65 -6.92
C ALA A 119 4.82 -23.92 -6.16
N ALA A 120 4.52 -23.29 -5.02
CA ALA A 120 5.54 -22.65 -4.18
C ALA A 120 6.53 -23.65 -3.57
N ARG A 121 6.14 -24.92 -3.38
CA ARG A 121 6.99 -25.95 -2.73
C ARG A 121 8.27 -26.20 -3.52
N ASP A 122 8.19 -26.19 -4.83
CA ASP A 122 9.31 -26.48 -5.73
C ASP A 122 9.88 -25.21 -6.37
N PHE A 123 9.27 -24.05 -6.11
CA PHE A 123 9.71 -22.78 -6.66
C PHE A 123 10.82 -22.15 -5.83
N LYS A 124 11.85 -21.71 -6.53
CA LYS A 124 12.90 -20.86 -5.96
C LYS A 124 13.37 -19.88 -7.02
N CYS A 125 13.36 -18.60 -6.68
CA CYS A 125 13.91 -17.57 -7.55
C CYS A 125 15.38 -17.86 -7.86
N ARG A 126 15.75 -17.85 -9.13
CA ARG A 126 17.13 -18.04 -9.60
C ARG A 126 17.90 -16.73 -9.79
N TYR A 127 17.21 -15.62 -9.63
CA TYR A 127 17.71 -14.25 -9.73
C TYR A 127 16.78 -13.35 -8.88
N PRO A 128 17.22 -12.15 -8.51
CA PRO A 128 16.38 -11.23 -7.72
C PRO A 128 15.08 -10.87 -8.46
N VAL A 129 13.95 -11.01 -7.80
CA VAL A 129 12.63 -10.55 -8.27
C VAL A 129 12.05 -9.65 -7.20
N GLU A 130 11.79 -8.41 -7.59
CA GLU A 130 11.30 -7.37 -6.70
C GLU A 130 9.77 -7.37 -6.68
N ILE A 131 9.18 -7.35 -5.50
CA ILE A 131 7.72 -7.27 -5.30
C ILE A 131 7.41 -5.98 -4.55
N MET A 132 6.50 -5.18 -5.12
CA MET A 132 5.89 -4.07 -4.39
C MET A 132 4.54 -4.50 -3.84
N THR A 133 4.30 -4.32 -2.54
CA THR A 133 3.02 -4.65 -1.90
C THR A 133 2.39 -3.43 -1.26
N ALA A 134 1.07 -3.30 -1.41
CA ALA A 134 0.26 -2.21 -0.89
C ALA A 134 -1.21 -2.60 -0.75
N GLY A 135 -2.02 -1.69 -0.24
CA GLY A 135 -3.47 -1.82 -0.11
C GLY A 135 -3.92 -2.21 1.30
N ALA A 136 -3.08 -2.94 2.02
CA ALA A 136 -3.21 -3.23 3.45
C ALA A 136 -1.81 -3.55 4.01
N PRO A 137 -1.57 -3.46 5.32
CA PRO A 137 -0.36 -3.96 5.93
C PRO A 137 -0.28 -5.49 5.74
N PRO A 138 0.81 -6.04 5.14
CA PRO A 138 0.95 -7.48 5.04
C PRO A 138 1.38 -8.07 6.39
N PRO A 139 0.82 -9.19 6.84
CA PRO A 139 1.31 -9.90 8.01
C PRO A 139 2.80 -10.25 7.89
N ALA A 140 3.55 -10.10 8.97
CA ALA A 140 5.00 -10.37 8.99
C ALA A 140 5.34 -11.80 8.54
N SER A 141 4.48 -12.79 8.85
CA SER A 141 4.63 -14.18 8.45
C SER A 141 4.56 -14.36 6.92
N ILE A 142 3.71 -13.61 6.23
CA ILE A 142 3.60 -13.63 4.77
C ILE A 142 4.85 -13.02 4.15
N LEU A 143 5.32 -11.87 4.64
CA LEU A 143 6.56 -11.25 4.17
C LEU A 143 7.75 -12.22 4.28
N GLN A 144 7.94 -12.81 5.45
CA GLN A 144 9.01 -13.79 5.67
C GLN A 144 8.87 -15.04 4.78
N GLY A 145 7.64 -15.50 4.55
CA GLY A 145 7.37 -16.64 3.69
C GLY A 145 7.76 -16.37 2.24
N ILE A 146 7.36 -15.25 1.70
CA ILE A 146 7.67 -14.83 0.33
C ILE A 146 9.18 -14.59 0.15
N GLU A 147 9.86 -13.99 1.14
CA GLU A 147 11.30 -13.81 1.11
C GLU A 147 12.06 -15.16 1.11
N ARG A 148 11.55 -16.18 1.81
CA ARG A 148 12.14 -17.53 1.76
C ARG A 148 12.06 -18.19 0.37
N LEU A 149 11.08 -17.80 -0.46
CA LEU A 149 11.01 -18.20 -1.87
C LEU A 149 12.04 -17.46 -2.75
N GLY A 150 12.75 -16.47 -2.19
CA GLY A 150 13.80 -15.70 -2.86
C GLY A 150 13.32 -14.41 -3.51
N PHE A 151 12.16 -13.89 -3.12
CA PHE A 151 11.67 -12.59 -3.54
C PHE A 151 12.17 -11.49 -2.59
N ASN A 152 12.35 -10.28 -3.13
CA ASN A 152 12.56 -9.09 -2.32
C ASN A 152 11.23 -8.32 -2.24
N VAL A 153 10.73 -8.07 -1.04
CA VAL A 153 9.43 -7.42 -0.85
C VAL A 153 9.63 -6.00 -0.32
N THR A 154 9.05 -5.04 -1.01
CA THR A 154 8.97 -3.63 -0.59
C THR A 154 7.52 -3.28 -0.32
N GLN A 155 7.23 -2.90 0.91
CA GLN A 155 5.92 -2.38 1.29
C GLN A 155 5.83 -0.90 0.97
N VAL A 156 4.68 -0.46 0.46
CA VAL A 156 4.38 0.95 0.21
C VAL A 156 2.99 1.29 0.71
N TYR A 157 2.80 2.56 1.05
CA TYR A 157 1.52 3.10 1.45
C TYR A 157 1.14 4.29 0.58
N GLY A 158 -0.13 4.41 0.31
CA GLY A 158 -0.77 5.50 -0.38
C GLY A 158 -2.23 5.16 -0.66
N LEU A 159 -2.95 6.12 -1.19
CA LEU A 159 -4.38 6.05 -1.47
C LEU A 159 -4.65 6.30 -2.95
N THR A 160 -5.89 6.06 -3.37
CA THR A 160 -6.35 6.49 -4.69
C THR A 160 -6.15 8.00 -4.85
N GLU A 161 -6.42 8.77 -3.80
CA GLU A 161 -6.31 10.23 -3.75
C GLU A 161 -4.86 10.75 -3.87
N THR A 162 -3.87 9.91 -3.59
CA THR A 162 -2.44 10.27 -3.73
C THR A 162 -1.81 9.74 -5.03
N TYR A 163 -2.62 9.19 -5.93
CA TYR A 163 -2.22 8.50 -7.18
C TYR A 163 -1.41 7.22 -6.92
N GLY A 164 -1.61 6.58 -5.78
CA GLY A 164 -0.87 5.41 -5.34
C GLY A 164 0.11 5.72 -4.22
N HIS A 165 1.27 5.08 -4.25
CA HIS A 165 2.23 5.11 -3.15
C HIS A 165 2.94 6.45 -3.00
N THR A 166 3.00 6.92 -1.76
CA THR A 166 3.69 8.15 -1.34
C THR A 166 4.65 7.89 -0.19
N VAL A 167 4.57 6.71 0.40
CA VAL A 167 5.41 6.25 1.50
C VAL A 167 5.97 4.87 1.13
N MET A 168 7.22 4.62 1.43
CA MET A 168 7.91 3.37 1.14
C MET A 168 8.68 2.88 2.37
N SER A 169 8.56 1.60 2.67
CA SER A 169 9.34 0.92 3.70
C SER A 169 10.76 0.65 3.18
N THR A 170 11.59 1.68 3.20
CA THR A 170 12.98 1.60 2.79
C THR A 170 13.79 0.82 3.84
N TRP A 171 14.54 -0.20 3.42
CA TRP A 171 15.36 -0.99 4.32
C TRP A 171 16.67 -0.28 4.63
N ASN A 172 17.00 -0.12 5.92
CA ASN A 172 18.31 0.37 6.34
C ASN A 172 19.29 -0.81 6.49
N SER A 173 20.46 -0.71 5.88
CA SER A 173 21.52 -1.76 5.97
C SER A 173 21.94 -2.09 7.41
N ASP A 174 21.88 -1.12 8.32
CA ASP A 174 22.22 -1.30 9.74
C ASP A 174 21.28 -2.29 10.45
N TRP A 175 20.14 -2.58 9.86
CA TRP A 175 19.17 -3.56 10.39
C TRP A 175 19.52 -5.00 10.00
N ASN A 176 20.50 -5.22 9.12
CA ASN A 176 20.87 -6.56 8.66
C ASN A 176 21.34 -7.48 9.78
N ASP A 177 21.93 -6.92 10.82
CA ASP A 177 22.48 -7.69 11.95
C ASP A 177 21.50 -7.87 13.12
N LEU A 178 20.28 -7.31 13.01
CA LEU A 178 19.24 -7.47 14.03
C LEU A 178 18.66 -8.89 14.04
N GLN A 179 18.07 -9.28 15.16
CA GLN A 179 17.32 -10.53 15.28
C GLN A 179 16.10 -10.53 14.38
N ASN A 180 15.66 -11.71 13.94
CA ASN A 180 14.57 -11.86 12.95
C ASN A 180 13.27 -11.22 13.39
N ASP A 181 12.89 -11.33 14.67
CA ASP A 181 11.67 -10.72 15.18
C ASP A 181 11.71 -9.18 15.09
N LYS A 182 12.88 -8.59 15.37
CA LYS A 182 13.07 -7.14 15.23
C LYS A 182 13.03 -6.70 13.77
N LYS A 183 13.65 -7.47 12.87
CA LYS A 183 13.54 -7.23 11.43
C LYS A 183 12.10 -7.28 10.94
N ALA A 184 11.32 -8.26 11.40
CA ALA A 184 9.92 -8.40 11.06
C ALA A 184 9.09 -7.18 11.52
N GLN A 185 9.30 -6.70 12.75
CA GLN A 185 8.67 -5.49 13.27
C GLN A 185 9.03 -4.25 12.43
N LEU A 186 10.30 -4.08 12.05
CA LEU A 186 10.73 -2.95 11.22
C LEU A 186 10.12 -3.01 9.82
N LYS A 187 10.02 -4.19 9.23
CA LYS A 187 9.41 -4.42 7.91
C LYS A 187 7.89 -4.22 7.90
N ALA A 188 7.22 -4.37 9.02
CA ALA A 188 5.78 -4.16 9.14
C ALA A 188 5.39 -2.67 9.10
N ARG A 189 6.33 -1.74 9.35
CA ARG A 189 6.10 -0.30 9.27
C ARG A 189 5.97 0.14 7.80
N GLN A 190 5.10 1.13 7.53
CA GLN A 190 4.85 1.60 6.16
C GLN A 190 6.03 2.38 5.58
N GLY A 191 6.87 2.99 6.42
CA GLY A 191 8.11 3.61 5.98
C GLY A 191 8.12 5.14 6.06
N VAL A 192 8.87 5.75 5.15
CA VAL A 192 9.10 7.19 5.05
C VAL A 192 8.54 7.75 3.74
N GLY A 193 8.36 9.07 3.69
CA GLY A 193 7.91 9.75 2.47
C GLY A 193 8.87 9.52 1.29
N MET A 194 8.30 9.17 0.13
CA MET A 194 9.04 9.03 -1.12
C MET A 194 9.52 10.39 -1.64
N VAL A 195 10.49 10.40 -2.56
CA VAL A 195 11.12 11.63 -3.09
C VAL A 195 10.13 12.63 -3.70
N HIS A 196 8.97 12.18 -4.16
CA HIS A 196 7.91 13.05 -4.71
C HIS A 196 6.91 13.53 -3.64
N THR A 197 7.03 13.06 -2.39
CA THR A 197 6.19 13.47 -1.26
C THR A 197 6.81 14.68 -0.58
N SER A 198 6.20 15.86 -0.76
CA SER A 198 6.73 17.12 -0.24
C SER A 198 6.59 17.27 1.27
N GLY A 199 5.68 16.52 1.89
CA GLY A 199 5.46 16.50 3.33
C GLY A 199 4.63 15.32 3.78
N LEU A 200 5.04 14.74 4.90
CA LEU A 200 4.36 13.66 5.62
C LEU A 200 4.40 14.00 7.10
N LYS A 201 3.27 13.99 7.76
CA LYS A 201 3.19 14.18 9.22
C LYS A 201 2.01 13.41 9.80
N VAL A 202 2.09 13.14 11.09
CA VAL A 202 1.01 12.58 11.88
C VAL A 202 0.56 13.66 12.87
N VAL A 203 -0.73 13.98 12.91
CA VAL A 203 -1.27 15.03 13.75
C VAL A 203 -2.34 14.49 14.70
N ASP A 204 -2.32 14.99 15.90
CA ASP A 204 -3.35 14.72 16.89
C ASP A 204 -4.71 15.25 16.41
N LEU A 205 -5.76 14.45 16.59
CA LEU A 205 -7.09 14.74 16.03
C LEU A 205 -7.78 15.94 16.69
N ASP A 206 -7.48 16.19 17.97
CA ASP A 206 -8.15 17.24 18.75
C ASP A 206 -7.42 18.57 18.61
N SER A 207 -6.09 18.56 18.80
CA SER A 207 -5.27 19.77 18.75
C SER A 207 -4.83 20.18 17.34
N GLY A 208 -4.76 19.23 16.40
CA GLY A 208 -4.21 19.43 15.05
C GLY A 208 -2.67 19.63 15.04
N GLU A 209 -2.01 19.50 16.20
CA GLU A 209 -0.57 19.60 16.33
C GLU A 209 0.10 18.27 15.95
N GLN A 210 1.35 18.34 15.52
CA GLN A 210 2.11 17.13 15.20
C GLN A 210 2.37 16.31 16.47
N VAL A 211 2.08 15.00 16.41
CA VAL A 211 2.34 14.09 17.55
C VAL A 211 3.84 13.91 17.80
N ALA A 212 4.19 13.46 19.01
CA ALA A 212 5.56 13.08 19.32
C ALA A 212 6.04 11.95 18.42
N GLN A 213 7.30 12.00 17.99
CA GLN A 213 7.92 10.93 17.18
C GLN A 213 8.48 9.84 18.09
N ASP A 214 7.61 9.15 18.80
CA ASP A 214 7.98 8.14 19.80
C ASP A 214 7.46 6.73 19.49
N GLY A 215 6.66 6.60 18.42
CA GLY A 215 6.02 5.34 18.03
C GLY A 215 4.85 4.95 18.95
N ILE A 216 4.34 5.87 19.76
CA ILE A 216 3.29 5.62 20.77
C ILE A 216 2.06 6.52 20.51
N HIS A 217 2.29 7.84 20.39
CA HIS A 217 1.19 8.78 20.20
C HIS A 217 0.60 8.67 18.81
N THR A 218 -0.69 8.38 18.77
CA THR A 218 -1.46 8.20 17.52
C THR A 218 -2.00 9.52 17.01
N GLY A 219 -2.18 9.61 15.70
CA GLY A 219 -2.83 10.74 15.04
C GLY A 219 -3.14 10.44 13.59
N GLU A 220 -3.79 11.38 12.90
CA GLU A 220 -4.11 11.27 11.48
C GLU A 220 -2.88 11.53 10.61
N ILE A 221 -2.68 10.70 9.59
CA ILE A 221 -1.67 10.93 8.55
C ILE A 221 -2.13 12.08 7.66
N LEU A 222 -1.26 13.07 7.50
CA LEU A 222 -1.43 14.18 6.57
C LEU A 222 -0.32 14.14 5.52
N ILE A 223 -0.72 14.23 4.25
CA ILE A 223 0.20 14.16 3.11
C ILE A 223 0.13 15.45 2.31
N ARG A 224 1.29 15.89 1.83
CA ARG A 224 1.45 17.01 0.92
C ARG A 224 2.38 16.61 -0.22
N GLY A 225 1.97 16.90 -1.46
CA GLY A 225 2.80 16.58 -2.63
C GLY A 225 2.08 16.85 -3.94
N ASN A 226 2.86 16.87 -5.02
CA ASN A 226 2.36 17.12 -6.37
C ASN A 226 1.79 15.87 -7.06
N THR A 227 1.71 14.74 -6.39
CA THR A 227 1.02 13.53 -6.87
C THR A 227 -0.42 13.45 -6.40
N ILE A 228 -0.80 14.27 -5.41
CA ILE A 228 -2.15 14.26 -4.85
C ILE A 228 -3.16 14.73 -5.89
N MET A 229 -4.33 14.12 -5.90
CA MET A 229 -5.41 14.37 -6.86
C MET A 229 -5.75 15.85 -7.04
N LYS A 230 -6.37 16.20 -8.17
CA LYS A 230 -7.01 17.50 -8.35
C LYS A 230 -8.23 17.70 -7.44
N GLY A 231 -8.91 16.61 -7.14
CA GLY A 231 -10.13 16.55 -6.35
C GLY A 231 -11.03 15.42 -6.82
N TYR A 232 -12.19 15.32 -6.19
CA TYR A 232 -13.25 14.40 -6.59
C TYR A 232 -14.10 14.98 -7.72
N LEU A 233 -14.38 14.15 -8.72
CA LEU A 233 -15.14 14.53 -9.89
C LEU A 233 -16.56 15.00 -9.49
N LYS A 234 -16.89 16.26 -9.82
CA LYS A 234 -18.20 16.90 -9.53
C LYS A 234 -18.59 16.87 -8.03
N ASP A 235 -17.61 16.80 -7.13
CA ASP A 235 -17.82 16.79 -5.68
C ASP A 235 -16.82 17.73 -5.00
N LEU A 236 -17.07 19.04 -5.17
CA LEU A 236 -16.23 20.10 -4.62
C LEU A 236 -16.29 20.09 -3.08
N SER A 237 -17.47 19.89 -2.51
CA SER A 237 -17.67 19.92 -1.06
C SER A 237 -16.84 18.86 -0.33
N THR A 238 -16.85 17.62 -0.83
CA THR A 238 -15.99 16.57 -0.27
C THR A 238 -14.51 16.87 -0.54
N THR A 239 -14.18 17.42 -1.72
CA THR A 239 -12.79 17.82 -2.01
C THR A 239 -12.26 18.84 -0.99
N GLU A 240 -13.03 19.89 -0.71
CA GLU A 240 -12.66 20.92 0.29
C GLU A 240 -12.56 20.34 1.72
N THR A 241 -13.35 19.32 2.02
CA THR A 241 -13.31 18.66 3.35
C THR A 241 -11.99 17.93 3.58
N VAL A 242 -11.44 17.27 2.56
CA VAL A 242 -10.20 16.49 2.69
C VAL A 242 -8.94 17.32 2.46
N PHE A 243 -9.07 18.54 1.90
CA PHE A 243 -7.96 19.47 1.76
C PHE A 243 -8.10 20.63 2.74
N LYS A 244 -7.30 20.63 3.79
CA LYS A 244 -7.28 21.72 4.79
C LYS A 244 -5.85 22.23 4.99
N ASN A 245 -5.69 23.54 5.01
CA ASN A 245 -4.40 24.20 5.28
C ASN A 245 -3.25 23.72 4.37
N GLY A 246 -3.55 23.33 3.11
CA GLY A 246 -2.59 22.85 2.14
C GLY A 246 -2.13 21.40 2.37
N TRP A 247 -2.84 20.63 3.19
CA TRP A 247 -2.62 19.21 3.46
C TRP A 247 -3.82 18.37 3.04
N PHE A 248 -3.53 17.18 2.53
CA PHE A 248 -4.53 16.15 2.31
C PHE A 248 -4.68 15.31 3.58
N HIS A 249 -5.88 15.24 4.09
CA HIS A 249 -6.31 14.44 5.24
C HIS A 249 -6.67 13.04 4.75
N THR A 250 -5.90 12.03 5.20
CA THR A 250 -6.05 10.66 4.68
C THR A 250 -7.19 9.89 5.33
N GLY A 251 -7.52 10.22 6.56
CA GLY A 251 -8.42 9.43 7.40
C GLY A 251 -7.79 8.15 7.94
N ASP A 252 -6.48 7.97 7.78
CA ASP A 252 -5.74 6.84 8.34
C ASP A 252 -4.99 7.27 9.59
N ILE A 253 -5.05 6.47 10.65
CA ILE A 253 -4.42 6.70 11.94
C ILE A 253 -3.09 5.96 12.01
N ALA A 254 -2.06 6.66 12.47
CA ALA A 254 -0.71 6.12 12.58
C ALA A 254 0.02 6.66 13.80
N VAL A 255 1.16 6.06 14.08
CA VAL A 255 2.22 6.62 14.93
C VAL A 255 3.40 7.01 14.04
N MET A 256 4.24 7.94 14.53
CA MET A 256 5.51 8.28 13.89
C MET A 256 6.66 7.86 14.82
N HIS A 257 7.57 7.07 14.29
CA HIS A 257 8.75 6.60 15.04
C HIS A 257 9.88 7.66 15.05
N PRO A 258 10.84 7.56 15.99
CA PRO A 258 11.97 8.51 16.06
C PRO A 258 12.83 8.60 14.80
N ASP A 259 12.84 7.55 13.98
CA ASP A 259 13.54 7.48 12.70
C ASP A 259 12.72 8.01 11.52
N GLY A 260 11.55 8.61 11.78
CA GLY A 260 10.66 9.19 10.77
C GLY A 260 9.75 8.20 10.04
N TYR A 261 9.83 6.91 10.39
CA TYR A 261 8.93 5.90 9.83
C TYR A 261 7.54 6.03 10.43
N ILE A 262 6.52 5.97 9.58
CA ILE A 262 5.14 5.83 10.05
C ILE A 262 4.75 4.35 10.17
N GLU A 263 3.88 4.07 11.11
CA GLU A 263 3.23 2.77 11.29
C GLU A 263 1.73 2.99 11.42
N ILE A 264 0.96 2.49 10.45
CA ILE A 264 -0.50 2.60 10.44
C ILE A 264 -1.06 1.70 11.53
N LYS A 265 -1.96 2.28 12.31
CA LYS A 265 -2.68 1.57 13.38
C LYS A 265 -4.07 1.18 12.94
N ASP A 266 -4.80 2.07 12.27
CA ASP A 266 -6.14 1.79 11.76
C ASP A 266 -6.61 2.89 10.80
N ARG A 267 -7.84 2.75 10.30
CA ARG A 267 -8.59 3.85 9.73
C ARG A 267 -9.43 4.55 10.78
N LEU A 268 -9.50 5.87 10.71
CA LEU A 268 -10.27 6.67 11.67
C LEU A 268 -11.74 6.18 11.83
N LYS A 269 -12.35 5.73 10.73
CA LYS A 269 -13.73 5.22 10.71
C LYS A 269 -13.85 3.75 11.16
N ASP A 270 -12.78 3.00 11.22
CA ASP A 270 -12.75 1.57 11.53
C ASP A 270 -12.22 1.31 12.95
N ILE A 271 -11.75 2.36 13.66
CA ILE A 271 -11.42 2.28 15.09
C ILE A 271 -12.69 1.88 15.85
N ILE A 272 -12.56 0.86 16.68
CA ILE A 272 -13.62 0.32 17.52
C ILE A 272 -13.62 1.06 18.85
N ILE A 273 -14.71 1.74 19.21
CA ILE A 273 -14.81 2.51 20.47
C ILE A 273 -15.54 1.67 21.50
N SER A 274 -14.80 0.95 22.32
CA SER A 274 -15.33 0.05 23.34
C SER A 274 -15.15 0.61 24.74
N GLY A 275 -16.24 0.97 25.39
CA GLY A 275 -16.20 1.52 26.76
C GLY A 275 -15.41 2.83 26.91
N GLY A 276 -15.26 3.57 25.80
CA GLY A 276 -14.47 4.81 25.76
C GLY A 276 -13.00 4.60 25.39
N GLU A 277 -12.56 3.35 25.18
CA GLU A 277 -11.22 3.01 24.73
C GLU A 277 -11.20 2.79 23.21
N ASN A 278 -10.17 3.27 22.53
CA ASN A 278 -9.93 3.07 21.11
C ASN A 278 -9.20 1.74 20.89
N ILE A 279 -9.85 0.82 20.19
CA ILE A 279 -9.30 -0.50 19.86
C ILE A 279 -9.03 -0.54 18.34
N SER A 280 -7.80 -0.86 17.96
CA SER A 280 -7.42 -1.07 16.57
C SER A 280 -7.90 -2.44 16.09
N SER A 281 -8.64 -2.45 14.98
CA SER A 281 -9.03 -3.68 14.28
C SER A 281 -7.79 -4.40 13.73
N VAL A 282 -6.83 -3.66 13.21
CA VAL A 282 -5.58 -4.16 12.63
C VAL A 282 -4.71 -4.86 13.69
N GLU A 283 -4.62 -4.33 14.90
CA GLU A 283 -3.85 -4.98 15.98
C GLU A 283 -4.42 -6.35 16.37
N ILE A 284 -5.75 -6.47 16.38
CA ILE A 284 -6.42 -7.76 16.65
C ILE A 284 -6.19 -8.72 15.48
N GLU A 285 -6.34 -8.26 14.24
CA GLU A 285 -6.07 -9.05 13.04
C GLU A 285 -4.64 -9.59 13.02
N ASP A 286 -3.64 -8.77 13.36
CA ASP A 286 -2.24 -9.17 13.47
C ASP A 286 -1.99 -10.27 14.51
N VAL A 287 -2.70 -10.25 15.63
CA VAL A 287 -2.63 -11.31 16.65
C VAL A 287 -3.27 -12.59 16.13
N LEU A 288 -4.44 -12.48 15.50
CA LEU A 288 -5.16 -13.64 14.95
C LEU A 288 -4.37 -14.33 13.83
N HIS A 289 -3.72 -13.58 12.94
CA HIS A 289 -2.88 -14.12 11.87
C HIS A 289 -1.62 -14.88 12.35
N LYS A 290 -1.23 -14.74 13.63
CA LYS A 290 -0.14 -15.54 14.23
C LYS A 290 -0.60 -16.94 14.63
N HIS A 291 -1.91 -17.19 14.68
CA HIS A 291 -2.45 -18.50 15.05
C HIS A 291 -2.29 -19.49 13.91
N GLU A 292 -1.75 -20.67 14.20
CA GLU A 292 -1.41 -21.70 13.20
C GLU A 292 -2.59 -22.29 12.41
N SER A 293 -3.82 -22.09 12.87
CA SER A 293 -5.05 -22.58 12.19
C SER A 293 -5.76 -21.50 11.38
N ILE A 294 -5.33 -20.23 11.46
CA ILE A 294 -6.02 -19.10 10.80
C ILE A 294 -5.33 -18.76 9.47
N SER A 295 -6.10 -18.82 8.40
CA SER A 295 -5.68 -18.39 7.06
C SER A 295 -5.93 -16.92 6.83
N LEU A 296 -7.10 -16.42 7.27
CA LEU A 296 -7.51 -15.03 7.12
C LEU A 296 -8.33 -14.59 8.33
N ALA A 297 -8.14 -13.37 8.76
CA ALA A 297 -8.95 -12.72 9.78
C ALA A 297 -9.34 -11.31 9.34
N ALA A 298 -10.57 -10.90 9.66
CA ALA A 298 -11.04 -9.52 9.52
C ALA A 298 -11.81 -9.13 10.79
N VAL A 299 -11.53 -7.94 11.34
CA VAL A 299 -12.14 -7.45 12.56
C VAL A 299 -12.95 -6.20 12.28
N VAL A 300 -14.17 -6.15 12.78
CA VAL A 300 -15.08 -5.01 12.63
C VAL A 300 -15.71 -4.64 13.97
N ALA A 301 -16.17 -3.41 14.08
CA ALA A 301 -17.01 -2.99 15.20
C ALA A 301 -18.38 -3.66 15.12
N LEU A 302 -18.83 -4.23 16.24
CA LEU A 302 -20.20 -4.68 16.43
C LEU A 302 -20.87 -3.82 17.52
N PRO A 303 -22.07 -3.24 17.30
CA PRO A 303 -22.76 -2.50 18.33
C PRO A 303 -23.04 -3.35 19.58
N ASP A 304 -22.80 -2.78 20.76
CA ASP A 304 -23.02 -3.42 22.07
C ASP A 304 -23.71 -2.44 23.03
N GLU A 305 -24.76 -2.90 23.71
CA GLU A 305 -25.58 -2.06 24.60
C GLU A 305 -24.79 -1.52 25.82
N LYS A 306 -23.79 -2.26 26.29
CA LYS A 306 -23.00 -1.89 27.47
C LYS A 306 -21.74 -1.12 27.13
N TRP A 307 -21.07 -1.50 26.08
CA TRP A 307 -19.74 -0.97 25.69
C TRP A 307 -19.76 0.03 24.55
N GLY A 308 -20.93 0.24 23.91
CA GLY A 308 -21.09 1.02 22.67
C GLY A 308 -20.75 0.18 21.46
N GLU A 309 -19.49 -0.26 21.38
CA GLU A 309 -19.01 -1.20 20.36
C GLU A 309 -18.14 -2.28 21.02
N VAL A 310 -18.07 -3.44 20.33
CA VAL A 310 -17.13 -4.52 20.67
C VAL A 310 -16.47 -5.06 19.39
N PRO A 311 -15.22 -5.54 19.45
CA PRO A 311 -14.58 -6.16 18.29
C PRO A 311 -15.25 -7.49 17.95
N CYS A 312 -15.55 -7.69 16.67
CA CYS A 312 -16.08 -8.94 16.11
C CYS A 312 -15.14 -9.44 15.02
N ALA A 313 -14.55 -10.62 15.21
CA ALA A 313 -13.62 -11.21 14.28
C ALA A 313 -14.33 -12.23 13.36
N PHE A 314 -14.15 -12.09 12.05
CA PHE A 314 -14.47 -13.07 11.03
C PHE A 314 -13.19 -13.84 10.67
N ILE A 315 -13.22 -15.16 10.75
CA ILE A 315 -12.03 -16.00 10.62
C ILE A 315 -12.24 -17.04 9.53
N GLU A 316 -11.26 -17.17 8.64
CA GLU A 316 -11.13 -18.28 7.72
C GLU A 316 -10.01 -19.22 8.22
N LEU A 317 -10.31 -20.50 8.32
CA LEU A 317 -9.33 -21.48 8.77
C LEU A 317 -8.52 -22.03 7.59
N ILE A 318 -7.30 -22.48 7.90
CA ILE A 318 -6.49 -23.26 6.96
C ILE A 318 -7.18 -24.59 6.71
N ASP A 319 -7.19 -25.06 5.46
CA ASP A 319 -7.80 -26.33 5.07
C ASP A 319 -7.37 -27.49 5.97
N GLY A 320 -8.35 -28.20 6.53
CA GLY A 320 -8.13 -29.33 7.42
C GLY A 320 -7.82 -28.98 8.88
N LYS A 321 -7.94 -27.70 9.25
CA LYS A 321 -7.87 -27.22 10.65
C LYS A 321 -9.27 -26.95 11.20
N SER A 322 -9.42 -26.97 12.53
CA SER A 322 -10.66 -26.72 13.26
C SER A 322 -10.41 -25.78 14.43
#